data_9502b434174f6e282fcf93a6baecf870
#
_entry.id   9502b434174f6e282fcf93a6baecf870
#
_cell.length_a   1.000
_cell.length_b   1.000
_cell.length_c   1.000
_cell.angle_alpha   90.00
_cell.angle_beta   90.00
_cell.angle_gamma   90.00
#
_symmetry.space_group_name_H-M   'P 1'
#
loop_
_entity.id
_entity.type
_entity.pdbx_description
1 polymer ?
#
loop_
_entity_poly.entity_id
_entity_poly.type
_entity_poly.pdbx_seq_one_letter_code
_entity_poly.pdbx_strand_id
1 'polypeptide(L)'
;MANEISILFDAYHLYHLPQFDPLIDLLEKDNRFRVYYSTYSKNRKEEINICSSILKKRAGTFVFDVDEEKRVKKIRDLDLDVFICGWSRYDLDS
;
A
#
# COMPACT_ATOMS: atom_id res chain seq x y z
N MET A 1 -22.68 10.41 -7.27
CA MET A 1 -21.71 9.94 -6.94
C MET A 1 -21.11 10.29 -5.70
N ALA A 2 -21.22 9.51 -4.80
CA ALA A 2 -20.59 9.73 -3.54
C ALA A 2 -19.11 9.97 -3.73
N ASN A 3 -18.53 10.81 -2.91
CA ASN A 3 -17.12 11.04 -2.94
C ASN A 3 -16.40 9.81 -2.38
N GLU A 4 -15.59 9.20 -3.19
CA GLU A 4 -14.76 8.09 -2.73
C GLU A 4 -13.50 8.63 -2.07
N ILE A 5 -13.07 7.97 -1.04
CA ILE A 5 -11.83 8.30 -0.37
C ILE A 5 -10.78 7.30 -0.83
N SER A 6 -9.72 7.80 -1.46
CA SER A 6 -8.64 6.95 -1.94
C SER A 6 -7.57 6.80 -0.88
N ILE A 7 -7.27 5.57 -0.52
CA ILE A 7 -6.30 5.29 0.53
C ILE A 7 -5.33 4.21 0.04
N LEU A 8 -4.05 4.41 0.30
CA LEU A 8 -3.02 3.44 -0.07
C LEU A 8 -2.25 2.98 1.17
N PHE A 9 -2.06 1.68 1.27
CA PHE A 9 -1.22 1.06 2.29
C PHE A 9 0.11 0.67 1.66
N ASP A 10 1.19 1.26 2.14
CA ASP A 10 2.54 0.96 1.65
C ASP A 10 3.27 0.09 2.68
N ALA A 11 3.42 -1.19 2.38
CA ALA A 11 4.08 -2.13 3.27
C ALA A 11 5.58 -2.07 3.03
N TYR A 12 6.29 -1.46 3.97
CA TYR A 12 7.75 -1.37 3.89
C TYR A 12 8.39 -2.75 4.08
N HIS A 13 7.88 -3.49 5.06
CA HIS A 13 8.36 -4.84 5.34
C HIS A 13 7.19 -5.81 5.44
N LEU A 14 7.50 -7.08 5.19
CA LEU A 14 6.48 -8.12 5.23
C LEU A 14 5.73 -8.16 6.56
N TYR A 15 6.43 -7.97 7.67
CA TYR A 15 5.80 -8.05 8.98
C TYR A 15 4.85 -6.88 9.26
N HIS A 16 4.79 -5.88 8.41
CA HIS A 16 3.81 -4.81 8.56
C HIS A 16 2.42 -5.23 8.08
N LEU A 17 2.34 -6.26 7.24
CA LEU A 17 1.06 -6.68 6.67
C LEU A 17 0.04 -7.08 7.73
N PRO A 18 0.39 -7.90 8.74
CA PRO A 18 -0.58 -8.25 9.77
C PRO A 18 -1.12 -7.05 10.54
N GLN A 19 -0.33 -5.98 10.65
CA GLN A 19 -0.77 -4.77 11.35
C GLN A 19 -1.85 -4.05 10.57
N PHE A 20 -1.83 -4.17 9.24
CA PHE A 20 -2.80 -3.50 8.38
C PHE A 20 -4.06 -4.32 8.17
N ASP A 21 -3.97 -5.64 8.29
CA ASP A 21 -5.05 -6.54 7.89
C ASP A 21 -6.43 -6.18 8.46
N PRO A 22 -6.57 -5.94 9.78
CA PRO A 22 -7.89 -5.63 10.30
C PRO A 22 -8.48 -4.36 9.72
N LEU A 23 -7.64 -3.34 9.52
CA LEU A 23 -8.10 -2.08 8.95
C LEU A 23 -8.43 -2.24 7.48
N ILE A 24 -7.59 -2.96 6.73
CA ILE A 24 -7.84 -3.20 5.31
C ILE A 24 -9.16 -3.94 5.12
N ASP A 25 -9.41 -4.96 5.95
CA ASP A 25 -10.65 -5.71 5.88
C ASP A 25 -11.88 -4.82 6.03
N LEU A 26 -11.82 -3.88 6.97
CA LEU A 26 -12.92 -2.95 7.18
C LEU A 26 -13.11 -2.02 5.98
N LEU A 27 -12.02 -1.50 5.45
CA LEU A 27 -12.08 -0.53 4.36
C LEU A 27 -12.50 -1.18 3.05
N GLU A 28 -12.09 -2.42 2.80
CA GLU A 28 -12.48 -3.12 1.58
C GLU A 28 -13.99 -3.38 1.52
N LYS A 29 -14.64 -3.47 2.67
CA LYS A 29 -16.07 -3.70 2.73
C LYS A 29 -16.89 -2.43 2.65
N ASP A 30 -16.24 -1.27 2.70
CA ASP A 30 -16.91 0.00 2.73
C ASP A 30 -16.82 0.66 1.35
N ASN A 31 -17.97 0.85 0.71
CA ASN A 31 -18.03 1.40 -0.65
C ASN A 31 -17.51 2.83 -0.76
N ARG A 32 -17.32 3.51 0.35
CA ARG A 32 -16.80 4.87 0.33
C ARG A 32 -15.30 4.92 0.11
N PHE A 33 -14.61 3.79 0.23
CA PHE A 33 -13.14 3.74 0.12
C PHE A 33 -12.70 3.01 -1.13
N ARG A 34 -11.70 3.60 -1.79
CA ARG A 34 -10.97 2.94 -2.85
C ARG A 34 -9.60 2.61 -2.29
N VAL A 35 -9.31 1.33 -2.16
CA VAL A 35 -8.12 0.85 -1.44
C VAL A 35 -7.04 0.42 -2.42
N TYR A 36 -5.84 0.91 -2.20
CA TYR A 36 -4.66 0.55 -2.98
C TYR A 36 -3.59 -0.01 -2.06
N TYR A 37 -2.72 -0.80 -2.61
CA TYR A 37 -1.60 -1.40 -1.89
C TYR A 37 -0.32 -1.25 -2.65
N SER A 38 0.79 -1.14 -1.94
CA SER A 38 2.10 -1.15 -2.56
C SER A 38 3.11 -1.74 -1.58
N THR A 39 4.32 -2.00 -2.06
CA THR A 39 5.41 -2.41 -1.21
C THR A 39 6.68 -1.74 -1.71
N TYR A 40 7.66 -1.57 -0.83
CA TYR A 40 8.89 -0.84 -1.15
C TYR A 40 9.72 -1.61 -2.18
N SER A 41 10.06 -0.96 -3.27
CA SER A 41 10.70 -1.64 -4.40
C SER A 41 12.18 -1.93 -4.17
N LYS A 42 12.83 -1.25 -3.23
CA LYS A 42 14.23 -1.47 -2.93
C LYS A 42 14.48 -2.48 -1.84
N ASN A 43 13.43 -3.12 -1.38
CA ASN A 43 13.55 -4.15 -0.37
C ASN A 43 14.12 -5.44 -0.98
N ARG A 44 14.36 -6.45 -0.14
CA ARG A 44 14.85 -7.73 -0.63
C ARG A 44 13.86 -8.33 -1.61
N LYS A 45 14.41 -8.99 -2.63
CA LYS A 45 13.57 -9.57 -3.67
C LYS A 45 12.57 -10.58 -3.13
N GLU A 46 12.99 -11.42 -2.20
CA GLU A 46 12.10 -12.42 -1.60
C GLU A 46 10.95 -11.73 -0.88
N GLU A 47 11.26 -10.67 -0.14
CA GLU A 47 10.24 -9.95 0.62
C GLU A 47 9.26 -9.26 -0.31
N ILE A 48 9.76 -8.67 -1.39
CA ILE A 48 8.90 -8.03 -2.40
C ILE A 48 7.96 -9.06 -3.01
N ASN A 49 8.49 -10.23 -3.36
CA ASN A 49 7.70 -11.28 -3.98
C ASN A 49 6.59 -11.78 -3.06
N ILE A 50 6.90 -11.96 -1.78
CA ILE A 50 5.91 -12.44 -0.81
C ILE A 50 4.84 -11.38 -0.58
N CYS A 51 5.24 -10.13 -0.35
CA CYS A 51 4.30 -9.03 -0.15
C CYS A 51 3.40 -8.87 -1.36
N SER A 52 3.97 -8.88 -2.57
CA SER A 52 3.20 -8.71 -3.80
C SER A 52 2.18 -9.84 -3.94
N SER A 53 2.60 -11.06 -3.64
CA SER A 53 1.73 -12.22 -3.75
C SER A 53 0.54 -12.11 -2.82
N ILE A 54 0.78 -11.67 -1.59
CA ILE A 54 -0.28 -11.50 -0.59
C ILE A 54 -1.22 -10.37 -0.98
N LEU A 55 -0.66 -9.22 -1.36
CA LEU A 55 -1.46 -8.03 -1.65
C LEU A 55 -2.28 -8.17 -2.92
N LYS A 56 -1.77 -8.89 -3.91
CA LYS A 56 -2.52 -9.10 -5.16
C LYS A 56 -3.79 -9.92 -4.96
N LYS A 57 -3.88 -10.66 -3.86
CA LYS A 57 -5.07 -11.46 -3.57
C LYS A 57 -6.18 -10.68 -2.90
N ARG A 58 -5.90 -9.45 -2.49
CA ARG A 58 -6.89 -8.63 -1.83
C ARG A 58 -7.80 -7.95 -2.86
N ALA A 59 -8.92 -7.43 -2.37
CA ALA A 59 -9.95 -6.82 -3.22
C ALA A 59 -9.52 -5.48 -3.83
N GLY A 60 -8.57 -4.78 -3.18
CA GLY A 60 -8.10 -3.49 -3.70
C GLY A 60 -7.10 -3.68 -4.83
N THR A 61 -6.48 -2.58 -5.23
CA THR A 61 -5.57 -2.55 -6.36
C THR A 61 -4.11 -2.47 -5.90
N PHE A 62 -3.29 -3.38 -6.38
CA PHE A 62 -1.86 -3.38 -6.09
C PHE A 62 -1.13 -2.51 -7.11
N VAL A 63 -0.36 -1.54 -6.60
CA VAL A 63 0.40 -0.59 -7.43
C VAL A 63 1.87 -0.80 -7.15
N PHE A 64 2.66 -1.09 -8.18
CA PHE A 64 4.06 -1.39 -7.98
C PHE A 64 4.88 -1.13 -9.22
N ASP A 65 6.17 -0.85 -9.02
CA ASP A 65 7.16 -0.81 -10.08
C ASP A 65 8.50 -1.19 -9.45
N VAL A 66 9.34 -1.89 -10.22
CA VAL A 66 10.67 -2.29 -9.74
C VAL A 66 11.60 -1.09 -9.59
N ASP A 67 11.30 -0.02 -10.29
CA ASP A 67 12.03 1.25 -10.17
C ASP A 67 11.29 2.11 -9.15
N GLU A 68 11.97 2.49 -8.08
CA GLU A 68 11.32 3.23 -6.99
C GLU A 68 10.81 4.59 -7.44
N GLU A 69 11.51 5.27 -8.33
CA GLU A 69 11.04 6.55 -8.82
C GLU A 69 9.74 6.41 -9.60
N LYS A 70 9.65 5.36 -10.40
CA LYS A 70 8.42 5.09 -11.16
C LYS A 70 7.30 4.67 -10.24
N ARG A 71 7.60 3.89 -9.20
CA ARG A 71 6.60 3.48 -8.22
C ARG A 71 6.01 4.71 -7.52
N VAL A 72 6.88 5.62 -7.07
CA VAL A 72 6.44 6.84 -6.41
C VAL A 72 5.58 7.68 -7.35
N LYS A 73 5.95 7.76 -8.61
CA LYS A 73 5.17 8.51 -9.59
C LYS A 73 3.78 7.90 -9.78
N LYS A 74 3.71 6.57 -9.87
CA LYS A 74 2.41 5.89 -9.98
C LYS A 74 1.53 6.19 -8.78
N ILE A 75 2.12 6.20 -7.59
CA ILE A 75 1.37 6.48 -6.36
C ILE A 75 0.87 7.93 -6.38
N ARG A 76 1.72 8.87 -6.78
CA ARG A 76 1.32 10.27 -6.87
C ARG A 76 0.19 10.48 -7.86
N ASP A 77 0.21 9.75 -8.96
CA ASP A 77 -0.81 9.87 -10.00
C ASP A 77 -2.17 9.36 -9.55
N LEU A 78 -2.23 8.61 -8.44
CA LEU A 78 -3.49 8.14 -7.89
C LEU A 78 -4.28 9.25 -7.18
N ASP A 79 -3.61 10.37 -6.85
CA ASP A 79 -4.25 11.48 -6.16
C ASP A 79 -4.93 11.02 -4.87
N LEU A 80 -4.14 10.41 -4.00
CA LEU A 80 -4.65 9.80 -2.78
C LEU A 80 -5.10 10.82 -1.75
N ASP A 81 -6.16 10.47 -1.01
CA ASP A 81 -6.59 11.25 0.14
C ASP A 81 -5.80 10.87 1.39
N VAL A 82 -5.43 9.60 1.51
CA VAL A 82 -4.72 9.09 2.67
C VAL A 82 -3.62 8.13 2.23
N PHE A 83 -2.46 8.27 2.85
CA PHE A 83 -1.33 7.38 2.59
C PHE A 83 -0.87 6.80 3.92
N ILE A 84 -0.97 5.47 4.07
CA ILE A 84 -0.55 4.79 5.29
C ILE A 84 0.72 4.01 5.01
N CYS A 85 1.75 4.32 5.75
CA CYS A 85 3.05 3.72 5.56
C CYS A 85 3.42 2.86 6.76
N GLY A 86 3.97 1.69 6.51
CA GLY A 86 4.40 0.79 7.56
C GLY A 86 5.81 1.07 8.06
N TRP A 87 6.33 2.25 7.80
CA TRP A 87 7.68 2.62 8.23
C TRP A 87 7.71 2.90 9.72
N SER A 88 8.87 2.72 10.30
CA SER A 88 9.06 3.13 11.68
C SER A 88 9.07 4.65 11.73
N ARG A 89 8.82 5.20 12.92
CA ARG A 89 8.82 6.65 13.02
C ARG A 89 10.23 7.22 12.79
N TYR A 90 11.28 6.44 13.00
CA TYR A 90 12.63 6.91 12.71
C TYR A 90 12.83 7.13 11.23
N ASP A 91 12.26 6.25 10.43
CA ASP A 91 12.37 6.39 8.98
C ASP A 91 11.67 7.65 8.51
N LEU A 92 10.56 8.00 9.13
CA LEU A 92 9.82 9.20 8.76
C LEU A 92 10.56 10.47 9.17
N ASP A 93 11.32 10.42 10.24
CA ASP A 93 12.03 11.57 10.75
C ASP A 93 13.37 11.81 10.06
N SER A 94 13.87 10.84 9.34
CA SER A 94 15.19 10.94 8.72
C SER A 94 15.18 11.55 7.31
#